data_987f64f7f5e2dfc3b7cb40194a53b80c
#
_entry.id   987f64f7f5e2dfc3b7cb40194a53b80c
#
_cell.length_a   1.000
_cell.length_b   1.000
_cell.length_c   1.000
_cell.angle_alpha   90.00
_cell.angle_beta   90.00
_cell.angle_gamma   90.00
#
_symmetry.space_group_name_H-M   'P 1'
#
loop_
_entity.id
_entity.type
_entity.pdbx_description
1 polymer ?
#
loop_
_entity_poly.entity_id
_entity_poly.type
_entity_poly.pdbx_seq_one_letter_code
_entity_poly.pdbx_strand_id
1 'polypeptide(L)'
;MRWHFIIGCGFRQNASIESFESALSKLPKTDHYSGICVPEDKIAHEALCAFAKKLALPIYGIKKDAIASAITDTQSTKIIKARHTGSVAEAAALAIFKTPARLVAARAISNDRYAVCAIAKGANL
;
A
#
# COMPACT_ATOMS: atom_id res chain seq x y z
N MET A 1 -21.77 6.89 -7.80
CA MET A 1 -20.90 6.36 -6.73
C MET A 1 -19.46 6.69 -7.04
N ARG A 2 -18.74 7.17 -6.03
CA ARG A 2 -17.34 7.54 -6.22
C ARG A 2 -16.43 6.46 -5.66
N TRP A 3 -15.44 6.08 -6.45
CA TRP A 3 -14.46 5.09 -6.00
C TRP A 3 -13.21 5.79 -5.49
N HIS A 4 -12.63 5.19 -4.45
CA HIS A 4 -11.34 5.63 -3.91
C HIS A 4 -10.28 4.61 -4.31
N PHE A 5 -9.14 5.12 -4.74
CA PHE A 5 -7.98 4.28 -5.06
C PHE A 5 -6.88 4.58 -4.04
N ILE A 6 -6.41 3.55 -3.40
CA ILE A 6 -5.42 3.67 -2.33
C ILE A 6 -4.16 2.92 -2.73
N ILE A 7 -3.02 3.58 -2.54
CA ILE A 7 -1.72 2.95 -2.71
C ILE A 7 -1.31 2.39 -1.36
N GLY A 8 -1.11 1.09 -1.27
CA GLY A 8 -0.53 0.48 -0.08
C GLY A 8 0.95 0.28 -0.30
N CYS A 9 1.77 0.54 0.70
CA CYS A 9 3.22 0.40 0.59
C CYS A 9 3.78 -0.43 1.72
N GLY A 10 4.73 -1.29 1.36
CA GLY A 10 5.62 -1.95 2.30
C GLY A 10 7.03 -1.64 1.86
N PHE A 11 7.95 -1.46 2.79
CA PHE A 11 9.29 -1.05 2.40
C PHE A 11 10.30 -1.28 3.51
N ARG A 12 11.56 -1.33 3.10
CA ARG A 12 12.69 -1.43 4.01
C ARG A 12 13.13 -0.05 4.44
N GLN A 13 13.84 0.02 5.55
CA GLN A 13 14.26 1.30 6.10
C GLN A 13 15.11 2.12 5.13
N ASN A 14 15.92 1.47 4.33
CA ASN A 14 16.79 2.16 3.37
C ASN A 14 16.16 2.36 1.99
N ALA A 15 14.84 2.20 1.88
CA ALA A 15 14.16 2.54 0.64
C ALA A 15 14.32 4.03 0.33
N SER A 16 14.47 4.35 -0.94
CA SER A 16 14.58 5.72 -1.41
C SER A 16 13.29 6.12 -2.13
N ILE A 17 13.18 7.39 -2.49
CA ILE A 17 12.02 7.84 -3.25
C ILE A 17 11.94 7.09 -4.58
N GLU A 18 13.09 6.81 -5.19
CA GLU A 18 13.14 6.04 -6.44
C GLU A 18 12.60 4.62 -6.26
N SER A 19 12.80 4.04 -5.07
CA SER A 19 12.26 2.72 -4.77
C SER A 19 10.73 2.73 -4.89
N PHE A 20 10.08 3.71 -4.27
CA PHE A 20 8.63 3.84 -4.35
C PHE A 20 8.15 4.12 -5.77
N GLU A 21 8.86 5.00 -6.46
CA GLU A 21 8.49 5.34 -7.84
C GLU A 21 8.62 4.14 -8.76
N SER A 22 9.68 3.36 -8.58
CA SER A 22 9.89 2.14 -9.35
C SER A 22 8.74 1.14 -9.15
N ALA A 23 8.38 0.91 -7.90
CA ALA A 23 7.30 -0.02 -7.60
C ALA A 23 5.97 0.46 -8.18
N LEU A 24 5.64 1.73 -7.97
CA LEU A 24 4.37 2.27 -8.46
C LEU A 24 4.30 2.26 -9.99
N SER A 25 5.40 2.51 -10.66
CA SER A 25 5.43 2.56 -12.12
C SER A 25 5.06 1.24 -12.77
N LYS A 26 5.15 0.14 -12.03
CA LYS A 26 4.81 -1.19 -12.55
C LYS A 26 3.34 -1.51 -12.42
N LEU A 27 2.57 -0.64 -11.78
CA LEU A 27 1.15 -0.84 -11.57
C LEU A 27 0.34 -0.05 -12.60
N PRO A 28 -0.90 -0.48 -12.88
CA PRO A 28 -1.76 0.27 -13.80
C PRO A 28 -1.95 1.69 -13.30
N LYS A 29 -1.97 2.63 -14.23
CA LYS A 29 -2.22 4.03 -13.87
C LYS A 29 -3.68 4.25 -13.57
N THR A 30 -3.93 5.09 -12.57
CA THR A 30 -5.28 5.55 -12.27
C THR A 30 -5.28 7.07 -12.34
N ASP A 31 -6.47 7.64 -12.56
CA ASP A 31 -6.60 9.08 -12.70
C ASP A 31 -6.24 9.83 -11.44
N HIS A 32 -6.57 9.26 -10.29
CA HIS A 32 -6.23 9.89 -9.02
C HIS A 32 -6.19 8.85 -7.91
N TYR A 33 -5.47 9.19 -6.86
CA TYR A 33 -5.40 8.38 -5.65
C TYR A 33 -5.93 9.20 -4.49
N SER A 34 -6.53 8.53 -3.51
CA SER A 34 -7.03 9.18 -2.31
C SER A 34 -5.99 9.23 -1.19
N GLY A 35 -4.97 8.41 -1.25
CA GLY A 35 -3.92 8.42 -0.25
C GLY A 35 -2.99 7.23 -0.34
N ILE A 36 -2.02 7.22 0.56
CA ILE A 36 -1.05 6.16 0.69
C ILE A 36 -1.19 5.54 2.07
N CYS A 37 -1.30 4.22 2.14
CA CYS A 37 -1.45 3.51 3.41
C CYS A 37 -0.20 2.69 3.70
N VAL A 38 0.29 2.80 4.93
CA VAL A 38 1.46 2.06 5.42
C VAL A 38 1.20 1.67 6.86
N PRO A 39 1.98 0.73 7.42
CA PRO A 39 1.88 0.46 8.86
C PRO A 39 2.13 1.74 9.65
N GLU A 40 1.41 1.94 10.74
CA GLU A 40 1.46 3.21 11.46
C GLU A 40 2.84 3.54 12.01
N ASP A 41 3.67 2.55 12.28
CA ASP A 41 5.02 2.78 12.77
C ASP A 41 6.00 3.20 11.67
N LYS A 42 5.52 3.30 10.43
CA LYS A 42 6.35 3.66 9.27
C LYS A 42 6.04 5.03 8.70
N ILE A 43 5.08 5.75 9.26
CA ILE A 43 4.60 7.00 8.64
C ILE A 43 5.64 8.11 8.63
N ALA A 44 6.66 8.03 9.49
CA ALA A 44 7.69 9.06 9.56
C ALA A 44 8.89 8.79 8.66
N HIS A 45 8.86 7.74 7.87
CA HIS A 45 9.98 7.41 6.98
C HIS A 45 10.21 8.54 5.98
N GLU A 46 11.45 9.00 5.90
CA GLU A 46 11.78 10.20 5.13
C GLU A 46 11.45 10.07 3.64
N ALA A 47 11.89 8.98 3.02
CA ALA A 47 11.64 8.78 1.59
C ALA A 47 10.15 8.60 1.30
N LEU A 48 9.42 7.95 2.19
CA LEU A 48 7.98 7.80 2.06
C LEU A 48 7.30 9.17 2.09
N CYS A 49 7.69 10.03 3.02
CA CYS A 49 7.11 11.36 3.13
C CYS A 49 7.40 12.19 1.88
N ALA A 50 8.61 12.09 1.35
CA ALA A 50 8.98 12.80 0.13
C ALA A 50 8.17 12.29 -1.07
N PHE A 51 7.99 10.98 -1.16
CA PHE A 51 7.18 10.37 -2.22
C PHE A 51 5.73 10.83 -2.16
N ALA A 52 5.13 10.82 -0.96
CA ALA A 52 3.75 11.26 -0.77
C ALA A 52 3.60 12.74 -1.13
N LYS A 53 4.57 13.56 -0.74
CA LYS A 53 4.55 14.98 -1.03
C LYS A 53 4.63 15.23 -2.54
N LYS A 54 5.46 14.47 -3.22
CA LYS A 54 5.60 14.58 -4.66
C LYS A 54 4.29 14.25 -5.38
N LEU A 55 3.53 13.30 -4.86
CA LEU A 55 2.23 12.94 -5.40
C LEU A 55 1.09 13.80 -4.86
N ALA A 56 1.38 14.65 -3.88
CA ALA A 56 0.38 15.48 -3.18
C ALA A 56 -0.71 14.61 -2.53
N LEU A 57 -0.30 13.53 -1.88
CA LEU A 57 -1.20 12.58 -1.24
C LEU A 57 -0.97 12.52 0.27
N PRO A 58 -2.03 12.34 1.05
CA PRO A 58 -1.87 12.10 2.49
C PRO A 58 -1.35 10.69 2.74
N ILE A 59 -0.72 10.51 3.90
CA ILE A 59 -0.27 9.20 4.36
C ILE A 59 -1.17 8.78 5.52
N TYR A 60 -1.71 7.58 5.43
CA TYR A 60 -2.53 7.00 6.49
C TYR A 60 -1.77 5.86 7.15
N GLY A 61 -1.59 5.95 8.47
CA GLY A 61 -0.99 4.88 9.25
C GLY A 61 -2.03 3.85 9.61
N ILE A 62 -1.79 2.61 9.29
CA ILE A 62 -2.72 1.52 9.53
C ILE A 62 -2.22 0.70 10.72
N LYS A 63 -3.10 0.45 11.66
CA LYS A 63 -2.74 -0.30 12.86
C LYS A 63 -2.39 -1.74 12.51
N LYS A 64 -1.48 -2.31 13.29
CA LYS A 64 -1.06 -3.69 13.11
C LYS A 64 -2.23 -4.66 13.06
N ASP A 65 -3.19 -4.47 13.95
CA ASP A 65 -4.37 -5.34 14.02
C ASP A 65 -5.18 -5.29 12.74
N ALA A 66 -5.34 -4.10 12.18
CA ALA A 66 -6.09 -3.92 10.95
C ALA A 66 -5.38 -4.59 9.77
N ILE A 67 -4.05 -4.50 9.73
CA ILE A 67 -3.28 -5.16 8.68
C ILE A 67 -3.42 -6.68 8.81
N ALA A 68 -3.31 -7.19 10.02
CA ALA A 68 -3.43 -8.62 10.26
C ALA A 68 -4.81 -9.13 9.87
N SER A 69 -5.87 -8.38 10.20
CA SER A 69 -7.23 -8.73 9.82
C SER A 69 -7.40 -8.75 8.31
N ALA A 70 -6.84 -7.77 7.62
CA ALA A 70 -6.96 -7.70 6.17
C ALA A 70 -6.28 -8.90 5.51
N ILE A 71 -5.13 -9.33 6.02
CA ILE A 71 -4.46 -10.52 5.51
C ILE A 71 -5.33 -11.74 5.72
N THR A 72 -5.92 -11.87 6.91
CA THR A 72 -6.78 -12.99 7.25
C THR A 72 -8.03 -13.00 6.37
N ASP A 73 -8.62 -11.82 6.18
CA ASP A 73 -9.85 -11.69 5.41
C ASP A 73 -9.67 -12.05 3.94
N THR A 74 -8.49 -11.85 3.40
CA THR A 74 -8.23 -12.25 2.02
C THR A 74 -8.20 -13.76 1.88
N GLN A 75 -8.11 -14.48 2.98
CA GLN A 75 -8.11 -15.93 3.01
C GLN A 75 -7.02 -16.54 2.13
N SER A 76 -6.01 -15.79 1.84
CA SER A 76 -4.96 -16.27 0.98
C SER A 76 -3.84 -16.88 1.82
N THR A 77 -3.77 -18.20 1.80
CA THR A 77 -2.67 -18.89 2.47
C THR A 77 -1.32 -18.50 1.86
N LYS A 78 -1.33 -18.13 0.60
CA LYS A 78 -0.11 -17.66 -0.05
C LYS A 78 0.37 -16.37 0.56
N ILE A 79 -0.55 -15.44 0.83
CA ILE A 79 -0.21 -14.16 1.45
C ILE A 79 0.35 -14.40 2.85
N ILE A 80 -0.31 -15.25 3.61
CA ILE A 80 0.13 -15.56 4.97
C ILE A 80 1.52 -16.14 4.97
N LYS A 81 1.81 -17.05 4.05
CA LYS A 81 3.11 -17.68 3.94
C LYS A 81 4.20 -16.74 3.47
N ALA A 82 3.83 -15.78 2.65
CA ALA A 82 4.80 -14.89 2.04
C ALA A 82 5.58 -14.11 3.06
N ARG A 83 4.92 -13.60 4.07
CA ARG A 83 5.56 -12.87 5.17
C ARG A 83 6.41 -11.70 4.76
N HIS A 84 6.24 -11.18 3.58
CA HIS A 84 7.06 -10.08 3.15
C HIS A 84 6.28 -8.84 2.85
N THR A 85 7.02 -7.81 2.52
CA THR A 85 6.47 -6.49 2.33
C THR A 85 5.35 -6.43 1.32
N GLY A 86 5.31 -7.41 0.38
CA GLY A 86 4.22 -7.49 -0.58
C GLY A 86 2.87 -7.69 0.09
N SER A 87 2.81 -8.62 1.04
CA SER A 87 1.57 -8.88 1.77
C SER A 87 1.15 -7.67 2.59
N VAL A 88 2.12 -6.99 3.19
CA VAL A 88 1.85 -5.79 3.98
C VAL A 88 1.28 -4.69 3.10
N ALA A 89 1.84 -4.50 1.92
CA ALA A 89 1.37 -3.46 1.01
C ALA A 89 -0.09 -3.70 0.61
N GLU A 90 -0.42 -4.92 0.25
CA GLU A 90 -1.79 -5.29 -0.12
C GLU A 90 -2.74 -5.13 1.05
N ALA A 91 -2.34 -5.62 2.21
CA ALA A 91 -3.17 -5.54 3.40
C ALA A 91 -3.40 -4.09 3.85
N ALA A 92 -2.35 -3.27 3.79
CA ALA A 92 -2.48 -1.87 4.18
C ALA A 92 -3.43 -1.13 3.25
N ALA A 93 -3.37 -1.41 1.94
CA ALA A 93 -4.26 -0.76 0.98
C ALA A 93 -5.72 -1.14 1.23
N LEU A 94 -5.98 -2.38 1.60
CA LEU A 94 -7.35 -2.85 1.84
C LEU A 94 -7.89 -2.42 3.20
N ALA A 95 -7.02 -2.34 4.20
CA ALA A 95 -7.45 -2.18 5.59
C ALA A 95 -8.11 -0.83 5.89
N ILE A 96 -7.83 0.19 5.10
CA ILE A 96 -8.39 1.51 5.36
C ILE A 96 -9.89 1.60 5.03
N PHE A 97 -10.37 0.72 4.15
CA PHE A 97 -11.76 0.79 3.70
C PHE A 97 -12.72 0.28 4.76
N LYS A 98 -13.80 1.02 4.97
CA LYS A 98 -14.85 0.66 5.92
C LYS A 98 -15.80 -0.40 5.37
N THR A 99 -15.88 -0.51 4.05
CA THR A 99 -16.70 -1.50 3.37
C THR A 99 -15.79 -2.39 2.55
N PRO A 100 -16.27 -3.53 2.09
CA PRO A 100 -15.44 -4.42 1.29
C PRO A 100 -14.78 -3.71 0.13
N ALA A 101 -13.51 -3.98 -0.06
CA ALA A 101 -12.69 -3.40 -1.12
C ALA A 101 -11.93 -4.51 -1.79
N ARG A 102 -11.33 -4.23 -2.94
CA ARG A 102 -10.58 -5.24 -3.66
C ARG A 102 -9.28 -4.66 -4.21
N LEU A 103 -8.33 -5.53 -4.46
CA LEU A 103 -7.09 -5.13 -5.12
C LEU A 103 -7.37 -4.88 -6.59
N VAL A 104 -6.98 -3.71 -7.06
CA VAL A 104 -7.00 -3.39 -8.49
C VAL A 104 -5.78 -4.02 -9.14
N ALA A 105 -4.67 -3.99 -8.42
CA ALA A 105 -3.44 -4.57 -8.88
C ALA A 105 -2.73 -5.21 -7.71
N ALA A 106 -2.25 -6.42 -7.92
CA ALA A 106 -1.44 -7.10 -6.94
C ALA A 106 -0.12 -6.36 -6.79
N ARG A 107 0.62 -6.70 -5.74
CA ARG A 107 1.85 -6.01 -5.42
C ARG A 107 2.84 -5.96 -6.58
N ALA A 108 3.54 -4.86 -6.68
CA ALA A 108 4.68 -4.71 -7.57
C ALA A 108 5.89 -4.36 -6.72
N ILE A 109 7.02 -4.95 -7.03
CA ILE A 109 8.25 -4.80 -6.27
C ILE A 109 9.19 -3.89 -7.06
N SER A 110 9.80 -2.93 -6.36
CA SER A 110 10.75 -2.02 -6.99
C SER A 110 11.96 -2.81 -7.54
N ASN A 111 12.65 -2.20 -8.49
CA ASN A 111 13.83 -2.85 -9.08
C ASN A 111 14.91 -3.13 -8.05
N ASP A 112 15.06 -2.26 -7.05
CA ASP A 112 16.04 -2.45 -5.98
C ASP A 112 15.51 -3.36 -4.86
N ARG A 113 14.25 -3.75 -4.91
CA ARG A 113 13.57 -4.62 -3.95
C ARG A 113 13.39 -4.01 -2.57
N TYR A 114 13.53 -2.71 -2.43
CA TYR A 114 13.37 -2.03 -1.16
C TYR A 114 11.96 -1.53 -0.90
N ALA A 115 11.13 -1.46 -1.92
CA ALA A 115 9.75 -1.01 -1.75
C ALA A 115 8.80 -1.87 -2.56
N VAL A 116 7.58 -1.98 -2.06
CA VAL A 116 6.49 -2.70 -2.71
C VAL A 116 5.26 -1.81 -2.67
N CYS A 117 4.54 -1.75 -3.77
CA CYS A 117 3.28 -1.02 -3.85
C CYS A 117 2.17 -1.92 -4.35
N ALA A 118 0.96 -1.64 -3.92
CA ALA A 118 -0.25 -2.29 -4.40
C ALA A 118 -1.36 -1.24 -4.46
N ILE A 119 -2.39 -1.50 -5.24
CA ILE A 119 -3.51 -0.56 -5.36
C ILE A 119 -4.80 -1.28 -5.00
N ALA A 120 -5.57 -0.69 -4.11
CA ALA A 120 -6.89 -1.17 -3.75
C ALA A 120 -7.95 -0.14 -4.13
N LYS A 121 -9.15 -0.61 -4.38
CA LYS A 121 -10.29 0.21 -4.78
C LYS A 121 -11.48 -0.13 -3.88
N GLY A 122 -12.14 0.89 -3.41
CA GLY A 122 -13.33 0.73 -2.58
C GLY A 122 -14.18 1.98 -2.57
N ALA A 123 -15.37 1.86 -2.00
CA ALA A 123 -16.34 2.95 -2.02
C ALA A 123 -16.22 3.88 -0.81
N ASN A 124 -15.81 3.38 0.34
CA ASN A 124 -15.79 4.17 1.57
C ASN A 124 -14.46 4.00 2.31
N LEU A 125 -13.90 5.12 2.69
CA LEU A 125 -12.68 5.13 3.51
C LEU A 125 -12.99 5.22 4.99
#